data_809b8cc95539c4a78254ef6d135abca5
#
_entry.id   809b8cc95539c4a78254ef6d135abca5
#
_cell.length_a   1.000
_cell.length_b   1.000
_cell.length_c   1.000
_cell.angle_alpha   90.00
_cell.angle_beta   90.00
_cell.angle_gamma   90.00
#
_symmetry.space_group_name_H-M   'P 1'
#
loop_
_entity.id
_entity.type
_entity.pdbx_description
1 polymer ?
#
loop_
_entity_poly.entity_id
_entity_poly.type
_entity_poly.pdbx_seq_one_letter_code
_entity_poly.pdbx_strand_id
1 'polypeptide(L)'
;MKTDRFFIFGYKKEKLTLWQRFMLISMEELRQLSKDQIVMGFVASCIEDVANRLGVDYTVVYKRMNSVGMIDKYLIPFYNTLHTESRETLTDSLIESLSRWEAQR
;
A
#
# COMPACT_ATOMS: atom_id res chain seq x y z
N MET A 1 -16.47 21.75 10.53
CA MET A 1 -16.23 21.58 10.29
C MET A 1 -15.59 20.96 9.50
N LYS A 2 -15.95 20.67 8.88
CA LYS A 2 -15.18 20.11 7.97
C LYS A 2 -13.97 20.86 7.81
N THR A 3 -14.02 22.06 8.16
CA THR A 3 -12.86 22.86 8.06
C THR A 3 -11.79 22.40 8.99
N ASP A 4 -12.16 22.00 10.17
CA ASP A 4 -11.18 21.53 11.07
C ASP A 4 -10.49 20.34 10.51
N ARG A 5 -11.26 19.47 9.95
CA ARG A 5 -10.71 18.29 9.38
C ARG A 5 -9.79 18.62 8.27
N PHE A 6 -10.21 19.54 7.41
CA PHE A 6 -9.36 19.92 6.35
C PHE A 6 -8.14 20.61 6.82
N PHE A 7 -8.30 21.46 7.80
CA PHE A 7 -7.18 22.18 8.33
C PHE A 7 -6.14 21.21 8.85
N ILE A 8 -6.58 20.20 9.57
CA ILE A 8 -5.66 19.23 10.09
C ILE A 8 -4.99 18.48 8.99
N PHE A 9 -5.73 18.09 7.98
CA PHE A 9 -5.14 17.39 6.87
C PHE A 9 -4.13 18.24 6.15
N GLY A 10 -4.44 19.49 5.91
CA GLY A 10 -3.52 20.35 5.23
C GLY A 10 -2.26 20.54 5.99
N TYR A 11 -2.40 20.66 7.28
CA TYR A 11 -1.26 20.89 8.12
C TYR A 11 -0.35 19.67 8.19
N LYS A 12 -0.95 18.50 8.20
CA LYS A 12 -0.19 17.27 8.35
C LYS A 12 0.01 16.51 7.08
N LYS A 13 -0.22 17.16 5.97
CA LYS A 13 -0.25 16.44 4.72
C LYS A 13 1.01 15.66 4.45
N GLU A 14 2.15 16.25 4.68
CA GLU A 14 3.38 15.55 4.36
C GLU A 14 3.68 14.44 5.33
N LYS A 15 2.93 14.35 6.42
CA LYS A 15 3.14 13.29 7.38
C LYS A 15 2.15 12.15 7.23
N LEU A 16 1.28 12.24 6.25
CA LEU A 16 0.33 11.17 6.02
C LEU A 16 1.03 9.99 5.38
N THR A 17 0.58 8.80 5.73
CA THR A 17 1.08 7.61 5.07
C THR A 17 0.57 7.57 3.64
N LEU A 18 1.17 6.73 2.83
CA LEU A 18 0.69 6.58 1.46
C LEU A 18 -0.75 6.10 1.42
N TRP A 19 -1.10 5.18 2.32
CA TRP A 19 -2.46 4.69 2.39
C TRP A 19 -3.44 5.80 2.75
N GLN A 20 -3.07 6.65 3.70
CA GLN A 20 -3.94 7.73 4.11
C GLN A 20 -4.14 8.73 3.00
N ARG A 21 -3.07 9.03 2.24
CA ARG A 21 -3.22 9.93 1.12
C ARG A 21 -4.16 9.36 0.08
N PHE A 22 -4.03 8.08 -0.18
CA PHE A 22 -4.90 7.43 -1.14
C PHE A 22 -6.35 7.49 -0.70
N MET A 23 -6.60 7.31 0.60
CA MET A 23 -7.95 7.33 1.14
C MET A 23 -8.57 8.71 1.13
N LEU A 24 -7.76 9.76 1.02
CA LEU A 24 -8.28 11.12 0.99
C LEU A 24 -8.77 11.53 -0.39
N ILE A 25 -8.52 10.72 -1.40
CA ILE A 25 -9.00 11.01 -2.75
C ILE A 25 -10.51 10.87 -2.76
N SER A 26 -11.19 11.86 -3.33
CA SER A 26 -12.65 11.84 -3.40
C SER A 26 -13.13 10.74 -4.34
N MET A 27 -14.39 10.37 -4.18
CA MET A 27 -14.95 9.36 -5.06
C MET A 27 -14.91 9.79 -6.51
N GLU A 28 -15.12 11.07 -6.73
CA GLU A 28 -15.08 11.56 -8.09
C GLU A 28 -13.69 11.46 -8.68
N GLU A 29 -12.69 11.79 -7.87
CA GLU A 29 -11.31 11.67 -8.32
C GLU A 29 -10.94 10.21 -8.55
N LEU A 30 -11.47 9.32 -7.73
CA LEU A 30 -11.20 7.90 -7.92
C LEU A 30 -11.72 7.42 -9.25
N ARG A 31 -12.88 7.91 -9.66
CA ARG A 31 -13.42 7.46 -10.93
C ARG A 31 -12.58 7.91 -12.11
N GLN A 32 -11.76 8.94 -11.91
CA GLN A 32 -10.92 9.44 -12.98
C GLN A 32 -9.54 8.83 -12.99
N LEU A 33 -9.23 8.00 -11.99
CA LEU A 33 -7.93 7.36 -11.94
C LEU A 33 -7.89 6.21 -12.94
N SER A 34 -6.73 6.04 -13.58
CA SER A 34 -6.54 4.91 -14.46
C SER A 34 -6.39 3.65 -13.63
N LYS A 35 -6.56 2.51 -14.30
CA LYS A 35 -6.37 1.24 -13.63
C LYS A 35 -4.97 1.16 -13.03
N ASP A 36 -3.98 1.61 -13.77
CA ASP A 36 -2.60 1.55 -13.29
C ASP A 36 -2.42 2.37 -12.02
N GLN A 37 -3.05 3.54 -11.96
CA GLN A 37 -2.93 4.36 -10.76
C GLN A 37 -3.58 3.70 -9.57
N ILE A 38 -4.70 3.03 -9.77
CA ILE A 38 -5.39 2.34 -8.70
C ILE A 38 -4.53 1.18 -8.20
N VAL A 39 -3.96 0.43 -9.13
CA VAL A 39 -3.10 -0.70 -8.75
C VAL A 39 -1.89 -0.22 -7.99
N MET A 40 -1.27 0.87 -8.44
CA MET A 40 -0.10 1.37 -7.73
C MET A 40 -0.45 1.90 -6.35
N GLY A 41 -1.64 2.47 -6.19
CA GLY A 41 -2.10 2.86 -4.86
C GLY A 41 -2.24 1.66 -3.95
N PHE A 42 -2.76 0.57 -4.50
CA PHE A 42 -2.89 -0.67 -3.75
C PHE A 42 -1.51 -1.21 -3.34
N VAL A 43 -0.56 -1.21 -4.27
CA VAL A 43 0.78 -1.69 -3.97
C VAL A 43 1.41 -0.85 -2.86
N ALA A 44 1.26 0.46 -2.95
CA ALA A 44 1.81 1.35 -1.94
C ALA A 44 1.20 1.05 -0.57
N SER A 45 -0.11 0.80 -0.52
CA SER A 45 -0.75 0.51 0.75
C SER A 45 -0.28 -0.82 1.32
N CYS A 46 -0.01 -1.80 0.47
CA CYS A 46 0.51 -3.07 0.92
C CYS A 46 1.88 -2.91 1.56
N ILE A 47 2.73 -2.13 0.92
CA ILE A 47 4.07 -1.88 1.45
C ILE A 47 3.98 -1.18 2.79
N GLU A 48 3.09 -0.20 2.87
CA GLU A 48 2.92 0.55 4.11
C GLU A 48 2.42 -0.34 5.24
N ASP A 49 1.44 -1.18 4.94
CA ASP A 49 0.88 -2.05 5.97
C ASP A 49 1.91 -3.04 6.49
N VAL A 50 2.70 -3.61 5.61
CA VAL A 50 3.74 -4.53 6.02
C VAL A 50 4.79 -3.79 6.86
N ALA A 51 5.17 -2.60 6.42
CA ALA A 51 6.15 -1.81 7.14
C ALA A 51 5.67 -1.48 8.55
N ASN A 52 4.41 -1.10 8.66
CA ASN A 52 3.84 -0.79 9.96
C ASN A 52 3.82 -2.01 10.86
N ARG A 53 3.46 -3.16 10.30
CA ARG A 53 3.40 -4.38 11.09
C ARG A 53 4.78 -4.80 11.57
N LEU A 54 5.79 -4.62 10.72
CA LEU A 54 7.15 -5.02 11.07
C LEU A 54 7.89 -3.95 11.85
N GLY A 55 7.34 -2.75 11.93
CA GLY A 55 7.99 -1.67 12.67
C GLY A 55 9.20 -1.12 11.96
N VAL A 56 9.22 -1.13 10.64
CA VAL A 56 10.34 -0.60 9.87
C VAL A 56 9.84 0.43 8.89
N ASP A 57 10.79 1.18 8.30
CA ASP A 57 10.44 2.18 7.32
C ASP A 57 9.93 1.50 6.05
N TYR A 58 9.01 2.16 5.34
CA TYR A 58 8.43 1.52 4.17
C TYR A 58 9.46 1.33 3.06
N THR A 59 10.52 2.15 3.03
CA THR A 59 11.54 1.94 2.01
C THR A 59 12.28 0.63 2.20
N VAL A 60 12.39 0.17 3.45
CA VAL A 60 13.01 -1.12 3.72
C VAL A 60 12.17 -2.22 3.09
N VAL A 61 10.85 -2.17 3.31
CA VAL A 61 9.95 -3.17 2.76
C VAL A 61 9.94 -3.11 1.25
N TYR A 62 9.88 -1.89 0.70
CA TYR A 62 9.88 -1.73 -0.74
C TYR A 62 11.12 -2.40 -1.36
N LYS A 63 12.28 -2.14 -0.79
CA LYS A 63 13.51 -2.71 -1.33
C LYS A 63 13.52 -4.22 -1.24
N ARG A 64 13.03 -4.75 -0.13
CA ARG A 64 12.97 -6.20 0.04
C ARG A 64 12.05 -6.83 -1.00
N MET A 65 10.85 -6.28 -1.13
CA MET A 65 9.90 -6.82 -2.10
C MET A 65 10.40 -6.69 -3.52
N ASN A 66 10.99 -5.54 -3.83
CA ASN A 66 11.46 -5.30 -5.18
C ASN A 66 12.61 -6.23 -5.53
N SER A 67 13.48 -6.50 -4.58
CA SER A 67 14.66 -7.31 -4.87
C SER A 67 14.32 -8.76 -5.17
N VAL A 68 13.18 -9.25 -4.68
CA VAL A 68 12.76 -10.61 -5.01
C VAL A 68 11.72 -10.63 -6.13
N GLY A 69 11.37 -9.46 -6.67
CA GLY A 69 10.41 -9.39 -7.76
C GLY A 69 8.97 -9.51 -7.33
N MET A 70 8.67 -9.36 -6.04
CA MET A 70 7.34 -9.59 -5.54
C MET A 70 6.34 -8.55 -6.05
N ILE A 71 6.79 -7.32 -6.23
CA ILE A 71 5.90 -6.27 -6.70
C ILE A 71 5.45 -6.56 -8.12
N ASP A 72 6.39 -6.83 -9.02
CA ASP A 72 6.08 -7.03 -10.43
C ASP A 72 5.45 -8.38 -10.72
N LYS A 73 5.82 -9.40 -9.97
CA LYS A 73 5.38 -10.75 -10.28
C LYS A 73 4.21 -11.22 -9.45
N TYR A 74 3.89 -10.52 -8.38
CA TYR A 74 2.82 -10.97 -7.51
C TYR A 74 1.79 -9.87 -7.25
N LEU A 75 2.22 -8.74 -6.69
CA LEU A 75 1.26 -7.71 -6.25
C LEU A 75 0.50 -7.11 -7.43
N ILE A 76 1.20 -6.77 -8.49
CA ILE A 76 0.54 -6.14 -9.62
C ILE A 76 -0.30 -7.13 -10.41
N PRO A 77 0.21 -8.30 -10.80
CA PRO A 77 -0.61 -9.22 -11.61
C PRO A 77 -1.82 -9.76 -10.87
N PHE A 78 -1.73 -9.92 -9.56
CA PHE A 78 -2.82 -10.51 -8.80
C PHE A 78 -3.65 -9.48 -8.06
N TYR A 79 -3.59 -8.24 -8.48
CA TYR A 79 -4.36 -7.18 -7.84
C TYR A 79 -5.84 -7.54 -7.70
N ASN A 80 -6.43 -8.07 -8.76
CA ASN A 80 -7.87 -8.35 -8.74
C ASN A 80 -8.25 -9.34 -7.64
N THR A 81 -7.36 -10.26 -7.33
CA THR A 81 -7.62 -11.22 -6.27
C THR A 81 -7.26 -10.64 -4.91
N LEU A 82 -6.11 -10.00 -4.84
CA LEU A 82 -5.58 -9.58 -3.54
C LEU A 82 -6.37 -8.44 -2.91
N HIS A 83 -6.87 -7.52 -3.72
CA HIS A 83 -7.51 -6.34 -3.15
C HIS A 83 -8.85 -6.66 -2.51
N THR A 84 -9.37 -7.87 -2.69
CA THR A 84 -10.64 -8.24 -2.07
C THR A 84 -10.47 -8.80 -0.67
N GLU A 85 -9.24 -9.03 -0.23
CA GLU A 85 -8.99 -9.57 1.09
C GLU A 85 -8.94 -8.45 2.11
N SER A 86 -9.19 -8.80 3.37
CA SER A 86 -9.08 -7.80 4.42
C SER A 86 -7.62 -7.40 4.56
N ARG A 87 -7.42 -6.17 5.04
CA ARG A 87 -6.06 -5.66 5.15
C ARG A 87 -5.22 -6.49 6.09
N GLU A 88 -5.82 -6.96 7.20
CA GLU A 88 -5.06 -7.74 8.16
C GLU A 88 -4.65 -9.08 7.56
N THR A 89 -5.59 -9.75 6.92
CA THR A 89 -5.29 -11.04 6.32
C THR A 89 -4.24 -10.89 5.24
N LEU A 90 -4.41 -9.88 4.41
CA LEU A 90 -3.47 -9.65 3.32
C LEU A 90 -2.08 -9.33 3.85
N THR A 91 -1.99 -8.48 4.88
CA THR A 91 -0.70 -8.12 5.44
C THR A 91 0.01 -9.34 6.00
N ASP A 92 -0.71 -10.21 6.71
CA ASP A 92 -0.11 -11.43 7.23
C ASP A 92 0.40 -12.31 6.11
N SER A 93 -0.40 -12.47 5.06
CA SER A 93 0.00 -13.27 3.91
C SER A 93 1.21 -12.70 3.22
N LEU A 94 1.27 -11.39 3.10
CA LEU A 94 2.36 -10.76 2.39
C LEU A 94 3.67 -10.92 3.15
N ILE A 95 3.61 -10.80 4.48
CA ILE A 95 4.81 -10.97 5.29
C ILE A 95 5.34 -12.39 5.15
N GLU A 96 4.44 -13.35 5.21
CA GLU A 96 4.83 -14.74 5.07
C GLU A 96 5.39 -15.02 3.68
N SER A 97 4.72 -14.49 2.66
CA SER A 97 5.16 -14.69 1.28
C SER A 97 6.52 -14.05 1.05
N LEU A 98 6.72 -12.85 1.59
CA LEU A 98 7.99 -12.17 1.40
C LEU A 98 9.13 -13.00 2.00
N SER A 99 8.92 -13.54 3.19
CA SER A 99 9.93 -14.38 3.81
C SER A 99 10.25 -15.60 2.96
N ARG A 100 9.20 -16.23 2.41
CA ARG A 100 9.41 -17.39 1.57
C ARG A 100 10.14 -17.05 0.28
N TRP A 101 9.78 -15.94 -0.34
CA TRP A 101 10.45 -15.53 -1.57
C TRP A 101 11.91 -15.20 -1.31
N GLU A 102 12.18 -14.56 -0.17
CA GLU A 102 13.57 -14.25 0.17
C GLU A 102 14.38 -15.50 0.43
N ALA A 103 13.77 -16.52 1.02
CA ALA A 103 14.47 -17.75 1.32
C ALA A 103 14.80 -18.55 0.06
N GLN A 104 14.10 -18.27 -1.02
CA GLN A 104 14.31 -19.02 -2.27
C GLN A 104 15.29 -18.34 -3.21
N ARG A 105 15.83 -17.21 -2.83
CA ARG A 105 16.76 -16.47 -3.70
C ARG A 105 18.08 -17.19 -3.85
#